data_d35d5e13eee4cb96d5651848448fbea9
#
_entry.id   d35d5e13eee4cb96d5651848448fbea9
#
_cell.length_a   1.000
_cell.length_b   1.000
_cell.length_c   1.000
_cell.angle_alpha   90.00
_cell.angle_beta   90.00
_cell.angle_gamma   90.00
#
_symmetry.space_group_name_H-M   'P 1'
#
loop_
_entity.id
_entity.type
_entity.pdbx_description
1 polymer ?
#
loop_
_entity_poly.entity_id
_entity_poly.type
_entity_poly.pdbx_seq_one_letter_code
_entity_poly.pdbx_strand_id
1 'polypeptide(L)' 'MQHPEWCLEMEDTMPQSKDDTAADLHIYAAHAHTAAAAAHHRGDYEAAEELNSKAQDYSMAASEKTIEIAKQSHVPMRA' A
#
# COMPACT_ATOMS: atom_id res chain seq x y z
N MET A 1 -26.96 18.72 -12.22
CA MET A 1 -25.75 18.37 -12.85
C MET A 1 -25.19 17.10 -12.31
N GLN A 2 -24.80 16.21 -13.19
CA GLN A 2 -24.35 14.93 -12.75
C GLN A 2 -22.86 14.89 -12.63
N HIS A 3 -22.42 14.18 -11.64
CA HIS A 3 -20.99 13.96 -11.51
C HIS A 3 -20.56 12.92 -12.51
N PRO A 4 -19.34 13.03 -13.03
CA PRO A 4 -18.77 11.93 -13.78
C PRO A 4 -18.69 10.72 -12.87
N GLU A 5 -18.70 9.58 -13.46
CA GLU A 5 -18.68 8.37 -12.68
C GLU A 5 -17.47 8.26 -11.79
N TRP A 6 -16.32 8.70 -12.30
CA TRP A 6 -15.13 8.64 -11.49
C TRP A 6 -15.27 9.53 -10.26
N CYS A 7 -16.01 10.63 -10.39
CA CYS A 7 -16.26 11.49 -9.26
C CYS A 7 -17.12 10.81 -8.22
N LEU A 8 -18.09 10.07 -8.69
CA LEU A 8 -18.95 9.37 -7.78
C LEU A 8 -18.18 8.37 -6.96
N GLU A 9 -17.25 7.71 -7.58
CA GLU A 9 -16.46 6.76 -6.84
C GLU A 9 -15.68 7.43 -5.74
N MET A 10 -15.16 8.58 -6.01
CA MET A 10 -14.41 9.27 -5.02
C MET A 10 -15.28 9.81 -3.92
N GLU A 11 -16.41 10.35 -4.30
CA GLU A 11 -17.30 10.89 -3.31
C GLU A 11 -17.94 9.85 -2.47
N ASP A 12 -18.13 8.73 -3.08
CA ASP A 12 -18.75 7.64 -2.42
C ASP A 12 -17.84 6.98 -1.47
N THR A 13 -16.71 7.54 -1.28
CA THR A 13 -15.73 6.96 -0.45
C THR A 13 -16.25 6.92 0.94
N MET A 14 -16.54 5.77 1.36
CA MET A 14 -16.78 5.59 2.74
C MET A 14 -15.47 5.69 3.45
N PRO A 15 -15.49 5.91 4.74
CA PRO A 15 -14.26 5.77 5.48
C PRO A 15 -13.69 4.42 5.15
N GLN A 16 -12.45 4.41 4.80
CA GLN A 16 -11.82 3.18 4.39
C GLN A 16 -11.84 2.19 5.53
N SER A 17 -12.19 0.98 5.20
CA SER A 17 -12.11 -0.08 6.17
C SER A 17 -10.66 -0.41 6.42
N LYS A 18 -10.41 -1.17 7.47
CA LYS A 18 -9.05 -1.58 7.76
C LYS A 18 -8.50 -2.45 6.63
N ASP A 19 -9.37 -3.26 6.04
CA ASP A 19 -8.96 -4.07 4.92
C ASP A 19 -8.49 -3.23 3.75
N ASP A 20 -9.23 -2.17 3.45
CA ASP A 20 -8.85 -1.29 2.35
C ASP A 20 -7.53 -0.61 2.66
N THR A 21 -7.34 -0.21 3.89
CA THR A 21 -6.10 0.45 4.28
C THR A 21 -4.93 -0.51 4.14
N ALA A 22 -5.09 -1.74 4.56
CA ALA A 22 -4.03 -2.71 4.43
C ALA A 22 -3.71 -2.97 2.97
N ALA A 23 -4.74 -3.08 2.13
CA ALA A 23 -4.53 -3.30 0.72
C ALA A 23 -3.77 -2.14 0.09
N ASP A 24 -4.14 -0.90 0.45
CA ASP A 24 -3.47 0.26 -0.07
C ASP A 24 -2.01 0.29 0.32
N LEU A 25 -1.71 -0.07 1.56
CA LEU A 25 -0.34 -0.07 2.01
C LEU A 25 0.50 -1.08 1.25
N HIS A 26 -0.08 -2.25 0.98
CA HIS A 26 0.62 -3.25 0.19
C HIS A 26 0.87 -2.74 -1.22
N ILE A 27 -0.10 -2.04 -1.80
CA ILE A 27 0.05 -1.50 -3.13
C ILE A 27 1.13 -0.42 -3.16
N TYR A 28 1.14 0.44 -2.16
CA TYR A 28 2.17 1.47 -2.07
C TYR A 28 3.56 0.85 -1.96
N ALA A 29 3.66 -0.21 -1.17
CA ALA A 29 4.94 -0.90 -1.04
C ALA A 29 5.39 -1.46 -2.39
N ALA A 30 4.47 -2.05 -3.12
CA ALA A 30 4.80 -2.60 -4.43
C ALA A 30 5.26 -1.52 -5.38
N HIS A 31 4.58 -0.38 -5.38
CA HIS A 31 4.97 0.73 -6.24
C HIS A 31 6.36 1.25 -5.87
N ALA A 32 6.64 1.36 -4.59
CA ALA A 32 7.93 1.86 -4.16
C ALA A 32 9.02 0.88 -4.53
N HIS A 33 8.77 -0.42 -4.40
CA HIS A 33 9.75 -1.41 -4.80
C HIS A 33 10.00 -1.36 -6.30
N THR A 34 8.96 -1.19 -7.07
CA THR A 34 9.09 -1.09 -8.52
C THR A 34 9.91 0.13 -8.90
N ALA A 35 9.64 1.25 -8.25
CA ALA A 35 10.39 2.46 -8.52
C ALA A 35 11.85 2.31 -8.14
N ALA A 36 12.11 1.60 -7.04
CA ALA A 36 13.49 1.35 -6.64
C ALA A 36 14.22 0.52 -7.67
N ALA A 37 13.54 -0.47 -8.23
CA ALA A 37 14.15 -1.30 -9.26
C ALA A 37 14.49 -0.45 -10.49
N ALA A 38 13.58 0.44 -10.86
CA ALA A 38 13.84 1.31 -12.01
C ALA A 38 15.02 2.22 -11.75
N ALA A 39 15.13 2.73 -10.53
CA ALA A 39 16.25 3.59 -10.18
C ALA A 39 17.56 2.84 -10.27
N HIS A 40 17.58 1.59 -9.82
CA HIS A 40 18.76 0.76 -9.95
C HIS A 40 19.17 0.59 -11.40
N HIS A 41 18.18 0.37 -12.25
CA HIS A 41 18.46 0.19 -13.67
C HIS A 41 19.11 1.43 -14.27
N ARG A 42 18.74 2.58 -13.81
CA ARG A 42 19.31 3.82 -14.30
C ARG A 42 20.67 4.13 -13.67
N GLY A 43 21.03 3.38 -12.65
CA GLY A 43 22.24 3.69 -11.92
C GLY A 43 22.06 4.81 -10.92
N ASP A 44 20.83 5.16 -10.62
CA ASP A 44 20.54 6.22 -9.66
C ASP A 44 20.42 5.57 -8.29
N TYR A 45 21.55 5.31 -7.68
CA TYR A 45 21.56 4.52 -6.46
C TYR A 45 21.04 5.29 -5.28
N GLU A 46 21.18 6.61 -5.31
CA GLU A 46 20.66 7.43 -4.24
C GLU A 46 19.14 7.34 -4.19
N ALA A 47 18.52 7.49 -5.35
CA ALA A 47 17.08 7.37 -5.43
C ALA A 47 16.62 5.96 -5.09
N ALA A 48 17.38 4.98 -5.52
CA ALA A 48 17.03 3.58 -5.23
C ALA A 48 17.04 3.33 -3.73
N GLU A 49 18.01 3.87 -3.04
CA GLU A 49 18.10 3.68 -1.60
C GLU A 49 16.93 4.35 -0.89
N GLU A 50 16.61 5.55 -1.32
CA GLU A 50 15.51 6.29 -0.74
C GLU A 50 14.19 5.57 -0.95
N LEU A 51 13.98 5.09 -2.16
CA LEU A 51 12.75 4.38 -2.48
C LEU A 51 12.66 3.05 -1.77
N ASN A 52 13.80 2.39 -1.62
CA ASN A 52 13.82 1.14 -0.89
C ASN A 52 13.42 1.37 0.57
N SER A 53 13.89 2.45 1.15
CA SER A 53 13.54 2.77 2.52
C SER A 53 12.04 3.00 2.66
N LYS A 54 11.46 3.73 1.72
CA LYS A 54 10.03 3.96 1.74
C LYS A 54 9.26 2.67 1.56
N ALA A 55 9.73 1.82 0.66
CA ALA A 55 9.07 0.54 0.44
C ALA A 55 9.05 -0.29 1.70
N GLN A 56 10.14 -0.28 2.45
CA GLN A 56 10.19 -1.02 3.69
C GLN A 56 9.20 -0.45 4.70
N ASP A 57 9.10 0.86 4.78
CA ASP A 57 8.16 1.48 5.71
C ASP A 57 6.74 1.07 5.38
N TYR A 58 6.38 1.14 4.10
CA TYR A 58 5.04 0.72 3.68
C TYR A 58 4.82 -0.75 3.97
N SER A 59 5.82 -1.57 3.71
CA SER A 59 5.70 -3.00 3.94
C SER A 59 5.48 -3.32 5.40
N MET A 60 6.20 -2.64 6.27
CA MET A 60 6.03 -2.86 7.70
C MET A 60 4.66 -2.44 8.16
N ALA A 61 4.21 -1.27 7.69
CA ALA A 61 2.88 -0.80 8.07
C ALA A 61 1.81 -1.74 7.56
N ALA A 62 1.97 -2.24 6.34
CA ALA A 62 1.01 -3.17 5.77
C ALA A 62 0.96 -4.46 6.58
N SER A 63 2.11 -4.94 6.97
CA SER A 63 2.20 -6.16 7.73
C SER A 63 1.51 -6.02 9.08
N GLU A 64 1.78 -4.91 9.75
CA GLU A 64 1.15 -4.67 11.04
C GLU A 64 -0.36 -4.59 10.91
N LYS A 65 -0.82 -3.92 9.89
CA LYS A 65 -2.26 -3.77 9.70
C LYS A 65 -2.90 -5.10 9.40
N THR A 66 -2.25 -5.91 8.60
CA THR A 66 -2.76 -7.23 8.25
C THR A 66 -2.85 -8.12 9.49
N ILE A 67 -1.83 -8.08 10.32
CA ILE A 67 -1.83 -8.88 11.54
C ILE A 67 -2.94 -8.42 12.47
N GLU A 68 -3.11 -7.11 12.58
CA GLU A 68 -4.13 -6.56 13.43
C GLU A 68 -5.51 -7.01 12.99
N ILE A 69 -5.76 -6.97 11.70
CA ILE A 69 -7.05 -7.39 11.16
C ILE A 69 -7.29 -8.86 11.40
N ALA A 70 -6.27 -9.67 11.20
CA ALA A 70 -6.41 -11.11 11.41
C ALA A 70 -6.75 -11.41 12.85
N LYS A 71 -6.12 -10.70 13.78
CA LYS A 71 -6.43 -10.91 15.19
C LYS A 71 -7.85 -10.54 15.51
N GLN A 72 -8.31 -9.43 14.97
CA GLN A 72 -9.66 -8.97 15.26
C GLN A 72 -10.71 -9.85 14.63
N SER A 73 -10.40 -10.43 13.50
CA SER A 73 -11.34 -11.28 12.80
C SER A 73 -11.31 -12.71 13.28
N HIS A 74 -10.35 -13.03 14.12
CA HIS A 74 -10.17 -14.41 14.58
C HIS A 74 -9.95 -15.36 13.42
N VAL A 75 -9.35 -14.86 12.37
CA VAL A 75 -9.05 -15.69 11.21
C VAL A 75 -7.70 -16.32 11.45
N PRO A 76 -7.62 -17.65 11.34
CA PRO A 76 -6.32 -18.29 11.57
C PRO A 76 -5.32 -17.85 10.53
N MET A 77 -4.14 -17.55 11.01
CA MET A 77 -3.06 -17.22 10.10
C MET A 77 -2.47 -18.52 9.62
N ARG A 78 -2.62 -18.77 8.37
CA ARG A 78 -2.16 -20.02 7.81
C ARG A 78 -0.92 -19.79 7.01
N ALA A 79 -0.02 -20.66 7.12
CA ALA A 79 1.19 -20.57 6.33
C ALA A 79 0.94 -21.02 4.91
#